data_af74a508448fe235a834813d9c9e8ec2
#
_entry.id   af74a508448fe235a834813d9c9e8ec2
#
_cell.length_a   1.000
_cell.length_b   1.000
_cell.length_c   1.000
_cell.angle_alpha   90.00
_cell.angle_beta   90.00
_cell.angle_gamma   90.00
#
_symmetry.space_group_name_H-M   'P 1'
#
loop_
_entity.id
_entity.type
_entity.pdbx_description
1 polymer ?
#
loop_
_entity_poly.entity_id
_entity_poly.type
_entity_poly.pdbx_seq_one_letter_code
_entity_poly.pdbx_strand_id
1 'polypeptide(L)'
;VMLSDEELVRAALAAAAAADPRDVPVGAVVFDASGRELARAANAREALGDPTAHAEVLALRRAAEVHGDGWRLAGATLAVTLEPCTMCAGALVAARVERLVFGAWEPKTGAVGSLWDVVRDRRLNHRPQVRGGVLETECAATLDAFFRSQRP
;
A
#
# COMPACT_ATOMS: atom_id res chain seq x y z
N VAL A 1 18.07 12.17 -2.65
CA VAL A 1 17.22 12.53 -3.77
C VAL A 1 15.77 12.10 -3.48
N MET A 2 14.86 13.05 -3.52
CA MET A 2 13.45 12.79 -3.29
C MET A 2 12.83 12.13 -4.51
N LEU A 3 12.15 11.01 -4.32
CA LEU A 3 11.40 10.36 -5.39
C LEU A 3 10.08 11.10 -5.63
N SER A 4 9.67 11.18 -6.90
CA SER A 4 8.35 11.70 -7.24
C SER A 4 7.26 10.70 -6.83
N ASP A 5 6.04 11.17 -6.70
CA ASP A 5 4.92 10.28 -6.37
C ASP A 5 4.72 9.20 -7.44
N GLU A 6 4.95 9.54 -8.71
CA GLU A 6 4.88 8.59 -9.81
C GLU A 6 5.97 7.51 -9.67
N GLU A 7 7.19 7.89 -9.32
CA GLU A 7 8.28 6.93 -9.08
C GLU A 7 7.96 6.00 -7.91
N LEU A 8 7.36 6.53 -6.84
CA LEU A 8 6.93 5.73 -5.68
C LEU A 8 5.90 4.69 -6.08
N VAL A 9 4.87 5.08 -6.85
CA VAL A 9 3.83 4.15 -7.29
C VAL A 9 4.35 3.17 -8.35
N ARG A 10 5.31 3.58 -9.20
CA ARG A 10 5.96 2.63 -10.12
C ARG A 10 6.70 1.52 -9.37
N ALA A 11 7.35 1.85 -8.26
CA ALA A 11 7.97 0.83 -7.42
C ALA A 11 6.92 -0.14 -6.86
N ALA A 12 5.76 0.37 -6.45
CA ALA A 12 4.66 -0.46 -5.99
C ALA A 12 4.10 -1.35 -7.10
N LEU A 13 4.00 -0.84 -8.33
CA LEU A 13 3.61 -1.65 -9.50
C LEU A 13 4.60 -2.77 -9.77
N ALA A 14 5.90 -2.48 -9.66
CA ALA A 14 6.93 -3.51 -9.80
C ALA A 14 6.80 -4.58 -8.72
N ALA A 15 6.49 -4.19 -7.48
CA ALA A 15 6.23 -5.14 -6.41
C ALA A 15 5.00 -6.01 -6.70
N ALA A 16 3.93 -5.41 -7.23
CA ALA A 16 2.70 -6.13 -7.59
C ALA A 16 2.96 -7.25 -8.61
N ALA A 17 3.89 -7.04 -9.52
CA ALA A 17 4.22 -8.02 -10.57
C ALA A 17 4.79 -9.33 -9.98
N ALA A 18 5.27 -9.31 -8.74
CA ALA A 18 5.80 -10.50 -8.05
C ALA A 18 4.73 -11.31 -7.33
N ALA A 19 3.45 -10.91 -7.39
CA ALA A 19 2.37 -11.66 -6.75
C ALA A 19 2.21 -13.05 -7.37
N ASP A 20 1.86 -14.02 -6.53
CA ASP A 20 1.43 -15.34 -7.01
C ASP A 20 0.24 -15.16 -7.96
N PRO A 21 0.16 -15.92 -9.07
CA PRO A 21 -0.96 -15.78 -10.01
C PRO A 21 -2.35 -15.98 -9.41
N ARG A 22 -2.45 -16.61 -8.25
CA ARG A 22 -3.72 -16.78 -7.52
C ARG A 22 -4.14 -15.54 -6.76
N ASP A 23 -3.20 -14.65 -6.47
CA ASP A 23 -3.45 -13.45 -5.68
C ASP A 23 -3.75 -12.23 -6.55
N VAL A 24 -4.65 -11.37 -6.09
CA VAL A 24 -4.90 -10.08 -6.72
C VAL A 24 -3.57 -9.29 -6.69
N PRO A 25 -3.10 -8.79 -7.85
CA PRO A 25 -1.78 -8.16 -7.94
C PRO A 25 -1.79 -6.73 -7.37
N VAL A 26 -1.67 -6.65 -6.06
CA VAL A 26 -1.46 -5.39 -5.34
C VAL A 26 -0.04 -5.39 -4.81
N GLY A 27 0.66 -4.28 -4.99
CA GLY A 27 2.01 -4.10 -4.49
C GLY A 27 2.11 -2.92 -3.55
N ALA A 28 3.01 -3.01 -2.58
CA ALA A 28 3.29 -1.96 -1.62
C ALA A 28 4.78 -1.86 -1.34
N VAL A 29 5.27 -0.65 -1.19
CA VAL A 29 6.67 -0.37 -0.88
C VAL A 29 6.73 0.70 0.20
N VAL A 30 7.63 0.53 1.16
CA VAL A 30 7.88 1.52 2.21
C VAL A 30 9.25 2.14 1.98
N PHE A 31 9.30 3.47 1.99
CA PHE A 31 10.53 4.27 1.85
C PHE A 31 10.75 5.06 3.13
N ASP A 32 12.01 5.23 3.53
CA ASP A 32 12.32 6.12 4.65
C ASP A 32 12.34 7.59 4.20
N ALA A 33 12.61 8.50 5.14
CA ALA A 33 12.60 9.94 4.87
C ALA A 33 13.64 10.38 3.84
N SER A 34 14.69 9.58 3.62
CA SER A 34 15.74 9.87 2.62
C SER A 34 15.39 9.37 1.22
N GLY A 35 14.30 8.62 1.08
CA GLY A 35 13.91 7.98 -0.17
C GLY A 35 14.48 6.58 -0.36
N ARG A 36 15.14 6.03 0.67
CA ARG A 36 15.64 4.65 0.62
C ARG A 36 14.49 3.67 0.78
N GLU A 37 14.44 2.66 -0.07
CA GLU A 37 13.46 1.58 0.05
C GLU A 37 13.81 0.70 1.26
N LEU A 38 12.86 0.57 2.19
CA LEU A 38 13.00 -0.28 3.37
C LEU A 38 12.48 -1.68 3.13
N ALA A 39 11.35 -1.81 2.42
CA ALA A 39 10.71 -3.09 2.17
C ALA A 39 9.72 -2.98 1.03
N ARG A 40 9.46 -4.11 0.37
CA ARG A 40 8.38 -4.24 -0.61
C ARG A 40 7.66 -5.56 -0.43
N ALA A 41 6.42 -5.62 -0.84
CA ALA A 41 5.62 -6.82 -0.79
C ALA A 41 4.51 -6.80 -1.83
N ALA A 42 4.09 -7.98 -2.24
CA ALA A 42 2.87 -8.18 -3.02
C ALA A 42 1.83 -8.85 -2.13
N ASN A 43 0.54 -8.65 -2.46
CA ASN A 43 -0.55 -9.37 -1.83
C ASN A 43 -0.27 -10.90 -1.90
N ALA A 44 -0.37 -11.57 -0.77
CA ALA A 44 -0.07 -13.00 -0.63
C ALA A 44 -1.15 -13.75 0.16
N ARG A 45 -2.37 -13.24 0.15
CA ARG A 45 -3.48 -13.83 0.92
C ARG A 45 -3.71 -15.29 0.55
N GLU A 46 -3.76 -15.61 -0.75
CA GLU A 46 -3.94 -16.98 -1.22
C GLU A 46 -2.65 -17.80 -1.05
N ALA A 47 -1.51 -17.23 -1.48
CA ALA A 47 -0.22 -17.93 -1.41
C ALA A 47 0.15 -18.37 0.00
N LEU A 48 -0.15 -17.55 1.01
CA LEU A 48 0.17 -17.84 2.41
C LEU A 48 -0.99 -18.42 3.21
N GLY A 49 -2.21 -18.46 2.63
CA GLY A 49 -3.41 -18.85 3.39
C GLY A 49 -3.64 -17.92 4.60
N ASP A 50 -3.32 -16.64 4.46
CA ASP A 50 -3.38 -15.67 5.54
C ASP A 50 -4.31 -14.52 5.16
N PRO A 51 -5.45 -14.35 5.85
CA PRO A 51 -6.41 -13.29 5.50
C PRO A 51 -5.87 -11.87 5.71
N THR A 52 -4.80 -11.71 6.46
CA THR A 52 -4.18 -10.40 6.71
C THR A 52 -2.96 -10.13 5.83
N ALA A 53 -2.56 -11.05 4.96
CA ALA A 53 -1.37 -10.92 4.13
C ALA A 53 -1.60 -10.03 2.92
N HIS A 54 -2.16 -8.83 3.13
CA HIS A 54 -2.21 -7.79 2.13
C HIS A 54 -0.81 -7.19 1.95
N ALA A 55 -0.53 -6.68 0.75
CA ALA A 55 0.78 -6.10 0.42
C ALA A 55 1.22 -5.07 1.46
N GLU A 56 0.29 -4.20 1.88
CA GLU A 56 0.57 -3.11 2.82
C GLU A 56 1.00 -3.66 4.19
N VAL A 57 0.28 -4.65 4.72
CA VAL A 57 0.60 -5.25 6.03
C VAL A 57 1.98 -5.89 5.98
N LEU A 58 2.26 -6.66 4.92
CA LEU A 58 3.55 -7.32 4.76
C LEU A 58 4.69 -6.31 4.62
N ALA A 59 4.50 -5.25 3.84
CA ALA A 59 5.50 -4.21 3.65
C ALA A 59 5.78 -3.46 4.96
N LEU A 60 4.74 -3.12 5.71
CA LEU A 60 4.88 -2.45 7.01
C LEU A 60 5.66 -3.30 8.01
N ARG A 61 5.36 -4.58 8.11
CA ARG A 61 6.08 -5.51 9.00
C ARG A 61 7.56 -5.57 8.67
N ARG A 62 7.88 -5.79 7.40
CA ARG A 62 9.27 -5.89 6.93
C ARG A 62 10.02 -4.57 7.11
N ALA A 63 9.36 -3.46 6.82
CA ALA A 63 9.96 -2.14 6.95
C ALA A 63 10.31 -1.81 8.41
N ALA A 64 9.44 -2.16 9.35
CA ALA A 64 9.69 -1.90 10.77
C ALA A 64 10.96 -2.62 11.27
N GLU A 65 11.20 -3.84 10.80
CA GLU A 65 12.41 -4.60 11.14
C GLU A 65 13.68 -3.90 10.65
N VAL A 66 13.62 -3.26 9.49
CA VAL A 66 14.78 -2.59 8.85
C VAL A 66 14.98 -1.17 9.41
N HIS A 67 13.88 -0.47 9.69
CA HIS A 67 13.92 0.95 10.08
C HIS A 67 14.61 1.20 11.43
N GLY A 68 14.51 0.24 12.34
CA GLY A 68 15.27 0.27 13.58
C GLY A 68 14.71 1.18 14.67
N ASP A 69 13.42 1.52 14.62
CA ASP A 69 12.73 2.29 15.66
C ASP A 69 11.58 1.48 16.28
N GLY A 70 11.85 0.24 16.63
CA GLY A 70 10.85 -0.68 17.14
C GLY A 70 9.76 -0.94 16.10
N TRP A 71 8.52 -0.60 16.43
CA TRP A 71 7.38 -0.74 15.50
C TRP A 71 7.08 0.52 14.71
N ARG A 72 7.75 1.65 15.02
CA ARG A 72 7.44 2.96 14.43
C ARG A 72 8.10 3.13 13.08
N LEU A 73 7.33 3.70 12.16
CA LEU A 73 7.82 4.07 10.83
C LEU A 73 7.77 5.60 10.64
N ALA A 74 8.21 6.33 11.66
CA ALA A 74 8.23 7.79 11.63
C ALA A 74 9.06 8.28 10.42
N GLY A 75 8.53 9.26 9.70
CA GLY A 75 9.17 9.83 8.51
C GLY A 75 9.01 8.98 7.24
N ALA A 76 8.45 7.77 7.34
CA ALA A 76 8.32 6.87 6.19
C ALA A 76 7.14 7.19 5.29
N THR A 77 7.27 6.82 4.02
CA THR A 77 6.21 6.87 3.02
C THR A 77 5.82 5.45 2.62
N LEU A 78 4.52 5.16 2.64
CA LEU A 78 3.96 3.93 2.07
C LEU A 78 3.39 4.26 0.69
N ALA A 79 3.86 3.54 -0.33
CA ALA A 79 3.30 3.60 -1.68
C ALA A 79 2.60 2.28 -1.97
N VAL A 80 1.39 2.34 -2.52
CA VAL A 80 0.60 1.15 -2.83
C VAL A 80 -0.19 1.34 -4.13
N THR A 81 -0.37 0.28 -4.90
CA THR A 81 -1.05 0.36 -6.20
C THR A 81 -2.55 0.54 -6.10
N LEU A 82 -3.14 0.18 -4.97
CA LEU A 82 -4.59 0.25 -4.74
C LEU A 82 -4.87 0.95 -3.42
N GLU A 83 -5.94 1.73 -3.38
CA GLU A 83 -6.40 2.38 -2.16
C GLU A 83 -6.51 1.37 -1.01
N PRO A 84 -5.87 1.63 0.15
CA PRO A 84 -5.91 0.69 1.28
C PRO A 84 -7.33 0.42 1.79
N CYS A 85 -7.58 -0.84 2.12
CA CYS A 85 -8.82 -1.25 2.80
C CYS A 85 -8.80 -0.81 4.27
N THR A 86 -9.89 -1.07 5.00
CA THR A 86 -10.02 -0.68 6.41
C THR A 86 -8.89 -1.25 7.28
N MET A 87 -8.53 -2.52 7.08
CA MET A 87 -7.45 -3.17 7.83
C MET A 87 -6.12 -2.47 7.59
N CYS A 88 -5.77 -2.24 6.32
CA CYS A 88 -4.49 -1.65 5.95
C CYS A 88 -4.41 -0.17 6.32
N ALA A 89 -5.51 0.56 6.16
CA ALA A 89 -5.60 1.96 6.59
C ALA A 89 -5.34 2.08 8.10
N GLY A 90 -5.95 1.21 8.90
CA GLY A 90 -5.69 1.15 10.34
C GLY A 90 -4.23 0.79 10.65
N ALA A 91 -3.68 -0.18 9.92
CA ALA A 91 -2.30 -0.62 10.12
C ALA A 91 -1.28 0.50 9.85
N LEU A 92 -1.43 1.24 8.76
CA LEU A 92 -0.50 2.32 8.42
C LEU A 92 -0.57 3.48 9.42
N VAL A 93 -1.75 3.78 9.94
CA VAL A 93 -1.91 4.77 11.01
C VAL A 93 -1.24 4.26 12.30
N ALA A 94 -1.50 3.01 12.68
CA ALA A 94 -0.89 2.40 13.85
C ALA A 94 0.64 2.38 13.76
N ALA A 95 1.19 2.16 12.57
CA ALA A 95 2.64 2.15 12.33
C ALA A 95 3.26 3.55 12.29
N ARG A 96 2.47 4.61 12.32
CA ARG A 96 2.92 6.02 12.29
C ARG A 96 3.60 6.40 10.96
N VAL A 97 3.10 5.86 9.86
CA VAL A 97 3.54 6.28 8.53
C VAL A 97 3.25 7.77 8.35
N GLU A 98 4.23 8.51 7.86
CA GLU A 98 4.06 9.96 7.67
C GLU A 98 3.26 10.29 6.42
N ARG A 99 3.44 9.50 5.36
CA ARG A 99 2.83 9.78 4.07
C ARG A 99 2.35 8.52 3.38
N LEU A 100 1.15 8.59 2.80
CA LEU A 100 0.55 7.53 1.99
C LEU A 100 0.36 8.04 0.57
N VAL A 101 0.85 7.30 -0.41
CA VAL A 101 0.62 7.55 -1.84
C VAL A 101 0.03 6.30 -2.45
N PHE A 102 -1.10 6.40 -3.15
CA PHE A 102 -1.70 5.23 -3.78
C PHE A 102 -2.19 5.50 -5.21
N GLY A 103 -2.32 4.41 -5.97
CA GLY A 103 -2.73 4.46 -7.37
C GLY A 103 -4.23 4.44 -7.55
N ALA A 104 -4.79 3.28 -7.84
CA ALA A 104 -6.21 3.14 -8.15
C ALA A 104 -7.10 3.30 -6.91
N TRP A 105 -8.29 3.86 -7.11
CA TRP A 105 -9.33 3.92 -6.09
C TRP A 105 -10.04 2.57 -6.00
N GLU A 106 -10.50 2.20 -4.80
CA GLU A 106 -11.27 0.97 -4.57
C GLU A 106 -12.66 1.32 -4.04
N PRO A 107 -13.68 1.39 -4.92
CA PRO A 107 -15.00 1.87 -4.52
C PRO A 107 -15.70 1.02 -3.46
N LYS A 108 -15.41 -0.28 -3.40
CA LYS A 108 -16.13 -1.21 -2.52
C LYS A 108 -15.53 -1.32 -1.13
N THR A 109 -14.21 -1.27 -1.00
CA THR A 109 -13.52 -1.55 0.27
C THR A 109 -12.52 -0.48 0.66
N GLY A 110 -12.32 0.53 -0.16
CA GLY A 110 -11.33 1.59 0.09
C GLY A 110 -11.66 2.42 1.31
N ALA A 111 -10.68 2.61 2.17
CA ALA A 111 -10.85 3.30 3.44
C ALA A 111 -10.07 4.62 3.52
N VAL A 112 -9.72 5.20 2.36
CA VAL A 112 -9.00 6.46 2.26
C VAL A 112 -9.76 7.42 1.34
N GLY A 113 -11.07 7.40 1.44
CA GLY A 113 -11.97 8.30 0.71
C GLY A 113 -13.09 7.64 -0.07
N SER A 114 -12.97 6.36 -0.47
CA SER A 114 -13.98 5.71 -1.30
C SER A 114 -15.19 5.25 -0.49
N LEU A 115 -15.05 4.22 0.36
CA LEU A 115 -16.14 3.77 1.23
C LEU A 115 -16.27 4.68 2.45
N TRP A 116 -15.15 4.93 3.09
CA TRP A 116 -14.98 5.90 4.18
C TRP A 116 -13.53 6.35 4.24
N ASP A 117 -13.21 7.23 5.21
CA ASP A 117 -11.86 7.78 5.35
C ASP A 117 -11.35 7.55 6.77
N VAL A 118 -10.58 6.49 6.95
CA VAL A 118 -10.03 6.12 8.25
C VAL A 118 -8.79 6.94 8.59
N VAL A 119 -7.97 7.29 7.58
CA VAL A 119 -6.63 7.86 7.84
C VAL A 119 -6.63 9.36 8.12
N ARG A 120 -7.69 10.08 7.73
CA ARG A 120 -7.79 11.53 7.91
C ARG A 120 -8.82 11.93 8.97
N ASP A 121 -9.34 10.98 9.72
CA ASP A 121 -10.29 11.30 10.79
C ASP A 121 -9.61 12.16 11.84
N ARG A 122 -10.23 13.30 12.17
CA ARG A 122 -9.66 14.29 13.10
C ARG A 122 -9.47 13.77 14.53
N ARG A 123 -10.14 12.66 14.87
CA ARG A 123 -10.06 12.05 16.20
C ARG A 123 -8.83 11.19 16.38
N LEU A 124 -8.15 10.84 15.29
CA LEU A 124 -6.91 10.08 15.35
C LEU A 124 -5.80 10.91 15.95
N ASN A 125 -4.95 10.27 16.75
CA ASN A 125 -3.75 10.91 17.31
C ASN A 125 -2.60 11.02 16.31
N HIS A 126 -2.68 10.31 15.18
CA HIS A 126 -1.73 10.40 14.08
C HIS A 126 -2.51 10.37 12.76
N ARG A 127 -2.20 11.30 11.87
CA ARG A 127 -2.85 11.41 10.56
C ARG A 127 -1.79 11.61 9.49
N PRO A 128 -1.56 10.61 8.62
CA PRO A 128 -0.60 10.75 7.54
C PRO A 128 -1.08 11.74 6.48
N GLN A 129 -0.12 12.29 5.73
CA GLN A 129 -0.43 12.99 4.49
C GLN A 129 -0.87 11.97 3.45
N VAL A 130 -1.81 12.31 2.59
CA VAL A 130 -2.40 11.38 1.63
C VAL A 130 -2.42 11.98 0.23
N ARG A 131 -1.99 11.19 -0.76
CA ARG A 131 -2.22 11.50 -2.16
C ARG A 131 -2.68 10.23 -2.89
N GLY A 132 -3.90 10.26 -3.44
CA GLY A 132 -4.46 9.15 -4.21
C GLY A 132 -4.55 9.47 -5.69
N GLY A 133 -4.80 8.45 -6.51
CA GLY A 133 -4.97 8.59 -7.95
C GLY A 133 -3.67 8.76 -8.73
N VAL A 134 -2.54 8.43 -8.13
CA VAL A 134 -1.24 8.52 -8.80
C VAL A 134 -1.05 7.31 -9.71
N LEU A 135 -0.86 7.54 -11.02
CA LEU A 135 -0.83 6.48 -12.03
C LEU A 135 -2.08 5.59 -11.96
N GLU A 136 -3.21 6.21 -11.74
CA GLU A 136 -4.49 5.53 -11.53
C GLU A 136 -4.82 4.57 -12.66
N THR A 137 -4.64 4.99 -13.92
CA THR A 137 -4.95 4.18 -15.10
C THR A 137 -4.09 2.93 -15.16
N GLU A 138 -2.79 3.07 -14.97
CA GLU A 138 -1.86 1.93 -15.00
C GLU A 138 -2.15 0.94 -13.87
N CYS A 139 -2.43 1.45 -12.67
CA CYS A 139 -2.76 0.60 -11.53
C CYS A 139 -4.09 -0.13 -11.72
N ALA A 140 -5.11 0.56 -12.22
CA ALA A 140 -6.39 -0.06 -12.54
C ALA A 140 -6.26 -1.12 -13.63
N ALA A 141 -5.44 -0.88 -14.65
CA ALA A 141 -5.22 -1.83 -15.75
C ALA A 141 -4.65 -3.16 -15.26
N THR A 142 -3.74 -3.13 -14.29
CA THR A 142 -3.16 -4.35 -13.69
C THR A 142 -4.24 -5.19 -13.02
N LEU A 143 -5.13 -4.56 -12.27
CA LEU A 143 -6.25 -5.24 -11.60
C LEU A 143 -7.27 -5.78 -12.59
N ASP A 144 -7.62 -4.99 -13.59
CA ASP A 144 -8.58 -5.39 -14.64
C ASP A 144 -8.07 -6.61 -15.41
N ALA A 145 -6.79 -6.64 -15.74
CA ALA A 145 -6.17 -7.77 -16.42
C ALA A 145 -6.28 -9.05 -15.58
N PHE A 146 -6.03 -8.97 -14.29
CA PHE A 146 -6.17 -10.10 -13.37
C PHE A 146 -7.61 -10.62 -13.35
N PHE A 147 -8.59 -9.74 -13.14
CA PHE A 147 -9.99 -10.16 -13.04
C PHE A 147 -10.52 -10.73 -14.36
N ARG A 148 -10.08 -10.23 -15.50
CA ARG A 148 -10.43 -10.82 -16.80
C ARG A 148 -9.86 -12.24 -16.95
N SER A 149 -8.64 -12.47 -16.46
CA SER A 149 -8.00 -13.79 -16.54
C SER A 149 -8.69 -14.85 -15.66
N GLN A 150 -9.45 -14.43 -14.64
CA GLN A 150 -10.16 -15.32 -13.72
C GLN A 150 -11.58 -15.68 -14.19
N ARG A 151 -12.08 -15.03 -15.22
CA ARG A 151 -13.41 -15.35 -15.76
C ARG A 151 -13.36 -16.62 -16.60
N PRO A 152 -14.36 -17.52 -16.44
CA PRO A 152 -14.45 -18.73 -17.28
C PRO A 152 -14.78 -18.40 -18.74
#